data_358128ecaba2f97615d1e7d88f240963
#
_entry.id   358128ecaba2f97615d1e7d88f240963
#
_cell.length_a   1.000
_cell.length_b   1.000
_cell.length_c   1.000
_cell.angle_alpha   90.00
_cell.angle_beta   90.00
_cell.angle_gamma   90.00
#
_symmetry.space_group_name_H-M   'P 1'
#
loop_
_entity.id
_entity.type
_entity.pdbx_description
1 polymer ?
#
loop_
_entity_poly.entity_id
_entity_poly.type
_entity_poly.pdbx_seq_one_letter_code
_entity_poly.pdbx_strand_id
1 'polypeptide(L)'
;MKIVQERFHRASLPNGLRILHQQTRGPICHLAVIIRAGSRDEQEREQGLAHFVEHCLFKGTAHRKTYHILSRLDDIGGELNAFTGKEDTTLYATVLDPYFRRAAELLVDIAFHSTFPEREIGKEKEVVVDEIQAYADSPSDHIFDLFDELIFSDHPLGRNILGTPKSVRSFSRNHLLEFTTRLYRTDRIVLATAGPLSGEKVERVWSTLFDDILPERSTLERKGAGAHKAVHAQKETAQSQTHCILGNRAFGGEEDHSLAFHLLNNILGGPTMNNRLNLRIRERFGLTYHLESFYTPYTDVGCWGVYFSTEPGHSERVVRLVHKELKELRERALGTLQLSRAKKQVQGQIALAQENAGSSVGSAARSLLHRGSIEPLEQIMERIDRISATELLEVANQVFEPTALSSIYLRGQGST
;
A
#
# COMPACT_ATOMS: atom_id res chain seq x y z
N MET A 1 7.60 6.55 36.78
CA MET A 1 6.50 5.95 36.00
C MET A 1 5.92 7.06 35.12
N LYS A 2 6.40 7.23 33.87
CA LYS A 2 5.74 8.17 32.92
C LYS A 2 4.44 7.47 32.52
N ILE A 3 3.31 8.09 32.83
CA ILE A 3 2.01 7.71 32.29
C ILE A 3 2.17 7.85 30.76
N VAL A 4 2.25 6.74 30.04
CA VAL A 4 2.19 6.74 28.58
C VAL A 4 0.76 7.19 28.26
N GLN A 5 0.62 8.46 27.95
CA GLN A 5 -0.65 9.02 27.48
C GLN A 5 -0.97 8.25 26.20
N GLU A 6 -2.12 7.57 26.16
CA GLU A 6 -2.53 6.85 24.96
C GLU A 6 -2.50 7.83 23.79
N ARG A 7 -1.64 7.55 22.81
CA ARG A 7 -1.45 8.44 21.64
C ARG A 7 -2.72 8.60 20.83
N PHE A 8 -3.62 7.63 20.91
CA PHE A 8 -4.84 7.58 20.13
C PHE A 8 -6.08 7.43 21.02
N HIS A 9 -7.06 8.28 20.79
CA HIS A 9 -8.43 8.01 21.24
C HIS A 9 -9.04 6.92 20.34
N ARG A 10 -9.62 5.88 20.96
CA ARG A 10 -10.24 4.76 20.27
C ARG A 10 -11.69 4.64 20.71
N ALA A 11 -12.59 4.52 19.76
CA ALA A 11 -14.00 4.27 20.02
C ALA A 11 -14.57 3.29 18.98
N SER A 12 -15.72 2.71 19.31
CA SER A 12 -16.51 1.89 18.38
C SER A 12 -17.95 2.36 18.42
N LEU A 13 -18.51 2.63 17.26
CA LEU A 13 -19.91 2.99 17.13
C LEU A 13 -20.82 1.75 17.30
N PRO A 14 -22.10 1.92 17.67
CA PRO A 14 -23.03 0.80 17.83
C PRO A 14 -23.18 -0.07 16.57
N ASN A 15 -22.98 0.50 15.40
CA ASN A 15 -23.01 -0.20 14.11
C ASN A 15 -21.73 -0.97 13.76
N GLY A 16 -20.71 -0.97 14.64
CA GLY A 16 -19.47 -1.72 14.46
C GLY A 16 -18.32 -0.93 13.80
N LEU A 17 -18.53 0.30 13.35
CA LEU A 17 -17.47 1.19 12.86
C LEU A 17 -16.48 1.53 13.99
N ARG A 18 -15.21 1.50 13.66
CA ARG A 18 -14.14 1.83 14.61
C ARG A 18 -13.60 3.21 14.31
N ILE A 19 -13.39 4.00 15.36
CA ILE A 19 -12.81 5.34 15.29
C ILE A 19 -11.42 5.31 15.89
N LEU A 20 -10.49 5.94 15.19
CA LEU A 20 -9.13 6.19 15.66
C LEU A 20 -8.84 7.67 15.49
N HIS A 21 -8.55 8.37 16.59
CA HIS A 21 -8.21 9.78 16.55
C HIS A 21 -6.89 10.06 17.26
N GLN A 22 -6.01 10.82 16.60
CA GLN A 22 -4.80 11.38 17.17
C GLN A 22 -5.00 12.88 17.39
N GLN A 23 -5.06 13.29 18.64
CA GLN A 23 -5.09 14.73 18.93
C GLN A 23 -3.73 15.37 18.67
N THR A 24 -3.71 16.44 17.88
CA THR A 24 -2.50 17.16 17.47
C THR A 24 -2.57 18.62 17.82
N ARG A 25 -1.44 19.33 17.71
CA ARG A 25 -1.38 20.78 17.78
C ARG A 25 -1.44 21.35 16.37
N GLY A 26 -2.04 22.53 16.23
CA GLY A 26 -2.17 23.20 14.93
C GLY A 26 -3.57 23.05 14.33
N PRO A 27 -3.89 23.84 13.30
CA PRO A 27 -5.27 24.00 12.82
C PRO A 27 -5.69 22.97 11.75
N ILE A 28 -4.82 22.03 11.38
CA ILE A 28 -5.09 21.11 10.29
C ILE A 28 -5.72 19.82 10.83
N CYS A 29 -6.78 19.38 10.18
CA CYS A 29 -7.42 18.10 10.38
C CYS A 29 -7.20 17.21 9.16
N HIS A 30 -6.72 15.99 9.40
CA HIS A 30 -6.69 14.89 8.44
C HIS A 30 -7.79 13.91 8.81
N LEU A 31 -8.59 13.52 7.83
CA LEU A 31 -9.67 12.56 7.97
C LEU A 31 -9.50 11.46 6.93
N ALA A 32 -9.77 10.22 7.29
CA ALA A 32 -9.80 9.12 6.33
C ALA A 32 -10.88 8.10 6.70
N VAL A 33 -11.54 7.57 5.69
CA VAL A 33 -12.39 6.38 5.75
C VAL A 33 -11.58 5.27 5.08
N ILE A 34 -11.10 4.31 5.87
CA ILE A 34 -10.27 3.20 5.39
C ILE A 34 -11.12 1.94 5.39
N ILE A 35 -11.30 1.36 4.22
CA ILE A 35 -12.20 0.25 3.95
C ILE A 35 -11.37 -0.97 3.58
N ARG A 36 -11.56 -2.09 4.26
CA ARG A 36 -10.91 -3.38 3.93
C ARG A 36 -11.56 -3.98 2.69
N ALA A 37 -11.38 -3.31 1.56
CA ALA A 37 -11.83 -3.67 0.23
C ALA A 37 -10.81 -3.17 -0.77
N GLY A 38 -10.13 -4.07 -1.46
CA GLY A 38 -9.13 -3.77 -2.47
C GLY A 38 -9.20 -4.76 -3.63
N SER A 39 -8.25 -4.69 -4.56
CA SER A 39 -8.25 -5.57 -5.74
C SER A 39 -8.11 -7.05 -5.37
N ARG A 40 -7.54 -7.38 -4.20
CA ARG A 40 -7.49 -8.75 -3.66
C ARG A 40 -8.88 -9.33 -3.37
N ASP A 41 -9.88 -8.51 -3.09
CA ASP A 41 -11.24 -8.92 -2.71
C ASP A 41 -12.16 -9.06 -3.94
N GLU A 42 -11.64 -8.80 -5.15
CA GLU A 42 -12.36 -8.93 -6.41
C GLU A 42 -12.56 -10.40 -6.80
N GLN A 43 -13.73 -10.71 -7.31
CA GLN A 43 -13.98 -11.97 -8.01
C GLN A 43 -13.23 -11.99 -9.35
N GLU A 44 -13.11 -13.14 -9.99
CA GLU A 44 -12.37 -13.27 -11.26
C GLU A 44 -12.92 -12.32 -12.35
N ARG A 45 -14.24 -12.18 -12.43
CA ARG A 45 -14.92 -11.28 -13.40
C ARG A 45 -14.86 -9.79 -13.04
N GLU A 46 -14.36 -9.46 -11.84
CA GLU A 46 -14.35 -8.10 -11.29
C GLU A 46 -12.98 -7.43 -11.38
N GLN A 47 -12.02 -8.00 -12.11
CA GLN A 47 -10.66 -7.49 -12.19
C GLN A 47 -10.63 -6.00 -12.58
N GLY A 48 -10.13 -5.14 -11.67
CA GLY A 48 -10.10 -3.67 -11.79
C GLY A 48 -11.33 -2.96 -11.23
N LEU A 49 -12.31 -3.68 -10.65
CA LEU A 49 -13.55 -3.07 -10.19
C LEU A 49 -13.35 -2.23 -8.92
N ALA A 50 -12.43 -2.61 -8.02
CA ALA A 50 -12.14 -1.83 -6.82
C ALA A 50 -11.65 -0.41 -7.18
N HIS A 51 -10.70 -0.30 -8.10
CA HIS A 51 -10.20 0.96 -8.61
C HIS A 51 -11.27 1.72 -9.40
N PHE A 52 -12.04 1.05 -10.24
CA PHE A 52 -13.11 1.66 -10.99
C PHE A 52 -14.22 2.22 -10.09
N VAL A 53 -14.54 1.55 -8.98
CA VAL A 53 -15.44 2.06 -7.93
C VAL A 53 -14.88 3.35 -7.35
N GLU A 54 -13.61 3.42 -7.01
CA GLU A 54 -12.95 4.63 -6.50
C GLU A 54 -13.18 5.83 -7.42
N HIS A 55 -12.90 5.71 -8.73
CA HIS A 55 -13.18 6.74 -9.73
C HIS A 55 -14.63 7.20 -9.73
N CYS A 56 -15.56 6.24 -9.60
CA CYS A 56 -16.98 6.51 -9.67
C CYS A 56 -17.58 7.07 -8.37
N LEU A 57 -16.90 6.95 -7.20
CA LEU A 57 -17.38 7.49 -5.93
C LEU A 57 -17.57 9.02 -5.98
N PHE A 58 -16.75 9.73 -6.76
CA PHE A 58 -16.80 11.19 -6.91
C PHE A 58 -17.81 11.69 -7.96
N LYS A 59 -18.55 10.79 -8.60
CA LYS A 59 -19.40 11.13 -9.76
C LYS A 59 -20.87 11.36 -9.44
N GLY A 60 -21.24 11.25 -8.17
CA GLY A 60 -22.58 11.59 -7.69
C GLY A 60 -23.06 10.70 -6.55
N THR A 61 -23.71 11.33 -5.60
CA THR A 61 -24.36 10.66 -4.46
C THR A 61 -25.87 10.91 -4.49
N ALA A 62 -26.61 10.33 -3.54
CA ALA A 62 -28.02 10.64 -3.34
C ALA A 62 -28.26 12.13 -2.99
N HIS A 63 -27.25 12.81 -2.44
CA HIS A 63 -27.38 14.18 -1.95
C HIS A 63 -26.66 15.21 -2.83
N ARG A 64 -25.63 14.80 -3.64
CA ARG A 64 -24.73 15.71 -4.35
C ARG A 64 -24.45 15.25 -5.78
N LYS A 65 -24.45 16.22 -6.70
CA LYS A 65 -23.89 16.01 -8.05
C LYS A 65 -22.36 16.13 -8.03
N THR A 66 -21.69 15.62 -9.03
CA THR A 66 -20.21 15.65 -9.20
C THR A 66 -19.61 17.02 -8.84
N TYR A 67 -20.12 18.11 -9.42
CA TYR A 67 -19.62 19.46 -9.14
C TYR A 67 -19.64 19.80 -7.63
N HIS A 68 -20.74 19.47 -6.95
CA HIS A 68 -20.88 19.76 -5.51
C HIS A 68 -19.97 18.88 -4.63
N ILE A 69 -19.59 17.70 -5.11
CA ILE A 69 -18.61 16.84 -4.42
C ILE A 69 -17.23 17.47 -4.54
N LEU A 70 -16.79 17.77 -5.76
CA LEU A 70 -15.46 18.29 -6.03
C LEU A 70 -15.23 19.67 -5.40
N SER A 71 -16.19 20.61 -5.57
CA SER A 71 -16.04 21.96 -5.02
C SER A 71 -16.21 22.04 -3.50
N ARG A 72 -16.78 21.00 -2.85
CA ARG A 72 -17.14 21.04 -1.44
C ARG A 72 -15.98 21.40 -0.50
N LEU A 73 -14.80 20.88 -0.77
CA LEU A 73 -13.59 21.18 0.03
C LEU A 73 -12.66 22.16 -0.69
N ASP A 74 -12.60 22.16 -2.03
CA ASP A 74 -11.79 23.10 -2.80
C ASP A 74 -12.14 24.56 -2.49
N ASP A 75 -13.44 24.88 -2.36
CA ASP A 75 -13.95 26.22 -2.03
C ASP A 75 -13.43 26.76 -0.68
N ILE A 76 -12.90 25.92 0.17
CA ILE A 76 -12.35 26.27 1.49
C ILE A 76 -10.85 25.99 1.60
N GLY A 77 -10.19 25.67 0.48
CA GLY A 77 -8.75 25.35 0.43
C GLY A 77 -8.43 24.00 1.08
N GLY A 78 -9.40 23.08 1.14
CA GLY A 78 -9.21 21.71 1.59
C GLY A 78 -8.85 20.78 0.43
N GLU A 79 -8.38 19.57 0.76
CA GLU A 79 -8.07 18.51 -0.18
C GLU A 79 -9.03 17.34 0.00
N LEU A 80 -9.44 16.71 -1.10
CA LEU A 80 -10.21 15.47 -1.13
C LEU A 80 -9.58 14.53 -2.14
N ASN A 81 -9.28 13.29 -1.73
CA ASN A 81 -8.72 12.31 -2.62
C ASN A 81 -9.05 10.88 -2.16
N ALA A 82 -8.71 9.89 -2.99
CA ALA A 82 -8.81 8.47 -2.65
C ALA A 82 -7.66 7.70 -3.28
N PHE A 83 -7.41 6.50 -2.81
CA PHE A 83 -6.57 5.52 -3.48
C PHE A 83 -7.02 4.10 -3.15
N THR A 84 -6.82 3.22 -4.10
CA THR A 84 -7.12 1.79 -4.00
C THR A 84 -5.84 0.98 -4.00
N GLY A 85 -5.65 0.19 -2.95
CA GLY A 85 -4.59 -0.79 -2.85
C GLY A 85 -5.06 -2.21 -3.14
N LYS A 86 -4.15 -3.16 -2.95
CA LYS A 86 -4.51 -4.59 -3.07
C LYS A 86 -5.49 -5.01 -1.96
N GLU A 87 -5.37 -4.48 -0.75
CA GLU A 87 -6.11 -4.95 0.43
C GLU A 87 -7.09 -3.94 1.04
N ASP A 88 -6.97 -2.67 0.71
CA ASP A 88 -7.85 -1.61 1.21
C ASP A 88 -8.04 -0.48 0.20
N THR A 89 -9.15 0.23 0.34
CA THR A 89 -9.44 1.51 -0.32
C THR A 89 -9.53 2.59 0.75
N THR A 90 -8.87 3.70 0.53
CA THR A 90 -8.86 4.84 1.46
C THR A 90 -9.41 6.09 0.79
N LEU A 91 -10.46 6.66 1.37
CA LEU A 91 -10.96 8.00 1.05
C LEU A 91 -10.42 8.96 2.11
N TYR A 92 -9.84 10.08 1.72
CA TYR A 92 -9.27 11.00 2.70
C TYR A 92 -9.48 12.47 2.34
N ALA A 93 -9.46 13.29 3.37
CA ALA A 93 -9.58 14.73 3.26
C ALA A 93 -8.63 15.44 4.24
N THR A 94 -8.13 16.60 3.82
CA THR A 94 -7.33 17.48 4.67
C THR A 94 -7.96 18.86 4.66
N VAL A 95 -8.29 19.39 5.85
CA VAL A 95 -8.99 20.68 6.00
C VAL A 95 -8.50 21.42 7.25
N LEU A 96 -8.84 22.71 7.36
CA LEU A 96 -8.75 23.43 8.62
C LEU A 96 -9.83 22.97 9.62
N ASP A 97 -9.54 23.02 10.91
CA ASP A 97 -10.39 22.53 12.00
C ASP A 97 -11.84 23.03 12.01
N PRO A 98 -12.20 24.27 11.63
CA PRO A 98 -13.58 24.69 11.52
C PRO A 98 -14.41 23.89 10.51
N TYR A 99 -13.74 23.26 9.54
CA TYR A 99 -14.38 22.52 8.46
C TYR A 99 -14.37 21.01 8.67
N PHE A 100 -13.92 20.52 9.83
CA PHE A 100 -13.87 19.08 10.14
C PHE A 100 -15.20 18.36 9.85
N ARG A 101 -16.33 18.87 10.38
CA ARG A 101 -17.65 18.27 10.14
C ARG A 101 -18.03 18.24 8.66
N ARG A 102 -17.69 19.31 7.90
CA ARG A 102 -17.97 19.41 6.47
C ARG A 102 -17.23 18.33 5.67
N ALA A 103 -15.96 18.08 6.02
CA ALA A 103 -15.15 17.02 5.40
C ALA A 103 -15.65 15.63 5.82
N ALA A 104 -15.94 15.41 7.10
CA ALA A 104 -16.47 14.15 7.60
C ALA A 104 -17.79 13.77 6.89
N GLU A 105 -18.73 14.73 6.81
CA GLU A 105 -20.01 14.55 6.11
C GLU A 105 -19.80 14.17 4.62
N LEU A 106 -18.86 14.82 3.94
CA LEU A 106 -18.57 14.52 2.53
C LEU A 106 -17.99 13.10 2.36
N LEU A 107 -17.05 12.71 3.22
CA LEU A 107 -16.48 11.36 3.18
C LEU A 107 -17.52 10.26 3.40
N VAL A 108 -18.46 10.47 4.34
CA VAL A 108 -19.59 9.54 4.56
C VAL A 108 -20.49 9.49 3.33
N ASP A 109 -20.82 10.65 2.76
CA ASP A 109 -21.73 10.74 1.61
C ASP A 109 -21.17 10.01 0.39
N ILE A 110 -19.88 10.19 0.05
CA ILE A 110 -19.26 9.49 -1.06
C ILE A 110 -19.04 8.01 -0.79
N ALA A 111 -18.76 7.59 0.46
CA ALA A 111 -18.53 6.20 0.78
C ALA A 111 -19.84 5.35 0.80
N PHE A 112 -20.95 5.92 1.29
CA PHE A 112 -22.17 5.16 1.57
C PHE A 112 -23.38 5.55 0.73
N HIS A 113 -23.39 6.72 0.10
CA HIS A 113 -24.55 7.21 -0.64
C HIS A 113 -24.26 7.42 -2.14
N SER A 114 -23.12 6.89 -2.66
CA SER A 114 -22.82 6.95 -4.08
C SER A 114 -23.87 6.24 -4.93
N THR A 115 -24.35 6.92 -5.97
CA THR A 115 -25.44 6.43 -6.84
C THR A 115 -24.92 5.84 -8.15
N PHE A 116 -23.65 6.06 -8.46
CA PHE A 116 -23.00 5.56 -9.67
C PHE A 116 -23.81 5.85 -10.93
N PRO A 117 -23.97 7.14 -11.34
CA PRO A 117 -24.80 7.49 -12.50
C PRO A 117 -24.25 6.86 -13.79
N GLU A 118 -25.09 6.16 -14.58
CA GLU A 118 -24.65 5.43 -15.78
C GLU A 118 -23.91 6.30 -16.79
N ARG A 119 -24.34 7.55 -16.96
CA ARG A 119 -23.68 8.52 -17.85
C ARG A 119 -22.24 8.77 -17.43
N GLU A 120 -21.97 8.88 -16.13
CA GLU A 120 -20.63 9.13 -15.60
C GLU A 120 -19.77 7.87 -15.66
N ILE A 121 -20.35 6.69 -15.40
CA ILE A 121 -19.70 5.39 -15.60
C ILE A 121 -19.16 5.28 -17.03
N GLY A 122 -19.99 5.66 -18.03
CA GLY A 122 -19.58 5.62 -19.44
C GLY A 122 -18.34 6.47 -19.76
N LYS A 123 -18.23 7.64 -19.12
CA LYS A 123 -17.04 8.52 -19.27
C LYS A 123 -15.82 7.94 -18.55
N GLU A 124 -15.99 7.49 -17.32
CA GLU A 124 -14.89 6.98 -16.50
C GLU A 124 -14.26 5.71 -17.09
N LYS A 125 -15.01 4.91 -17.83
CA LYS A 125 -14.45 3.75 -18.56
C LYS A 125 -13.31 4.16 -19.49
N GLU A 126 -13.51 5.22 -20.27
CA GLU A 126 -12.45 5.67 -21.19
C GLU A 126 -11.28 6.30 -20.42
N VAL A 127 -11.54 7.06 -19.35
CA VAL A 127 -10.49 7.62 -18.47
C VAL A 127 -9.60 6.50 -17.89
N VAL A 128 -10.20 5.45 -17.33
CA VAL A 128 -9.44 4.34 -16.76
C VAL A 128 -8.74 3.50 -17.84
N VAL A 129 -9.34 3.36 -19.02
CA VAL A 129 -8.67 2.69 -20.15
C VAL A 129 -7.44 3.49 -20.62
N ASP A 130 -7.52 4.81 -20.67
CA ASP A 130 -6.37 5.67 -21.00
C ASP A 130 -5.29 5.57 -19.90
N GLU A 131 -5.68 5.48 -18.63
CA GLU A 131 -4.75 5.27 -17.52
C GLU A 131 -4.03 3.91 -17.62
N ILE A 132 -4.76 2.82 -17.92
CA ILE A 132 -4.16 1.49 -18.18
C ILE A 132 -3.11 1.58 -19.29
N GLN A 133 -3.40 2.31 -20.37
CA GLN A 133 -2.46 2.48 -21.47
C GLN A 133 -1.23 3.28 -21.05
N ALA A 134 -1.42 4.38 -20.29
CA ALA A 134 -0.31 5.19 -19.78
C ALA A 134 0.64 4.40 -18.88
N TYR A 135 0.10 3.52 -18.01
CA TYR A 135 0.91 2.61 -17.20
C TYR A 135 1.65 1.57 -18.05
N ALA A 136 0.99 1.00 -19.07
CA ALA A 136 1.62 0.04 -19.98
C ALA A 136 2.77 0.66 -20.78
N ASP A 137 2.68 1.96 -21.08
CA ASP A 137 3.71 2.74 -21.81
C ASP A 137 4.88 3.17 -20.90
N SER A 138 4.79 2.95 -19.59
CA SER A 138 5.86 3.21 -18.60
C SER A 138 6.52 1.90 -18.13
N PRO A 139 7.66 1.46 -18.69
CA PRO A 139 8.29 0.20 -18.29
C PRO A 139 8.71 0.16 -16.83
N SER A 140 9.05 1.32 -16.23
CA SER A 140 9.41 1.43 -14.81
C SER A 140 8.26 1.11 -13.88
N ASP A 141 7.03 1.39 -14.28
CA ASP A 141 5.83 1.11 -13.49
C ASP A 141 5.23 -0.25 -13.85
N HIS A 142 5.11 -0.52 -15.16
CA HIS A 142 4.53 -1.76 -15.68
C HIS A 142 5.25 -3.02 -15.20
N ILE A 143 6.58 -2.96 -14.98
CA ILE A 143 7.36 -4.13 -14.55
C ILE A 143 6.95 -4.63 -13.16
N PHE A 144 6.47 -3.75 -12.27
CA PHE A 144 5.99 -4.16 -10.94
C PHE A 144 4.68 -4.94 -11.04
N ASP A 145 3.76 -4.52 -11.92
CA ASP A 145 2.52 -5.28 -12.17
C ASP A 145 2.81 -6.66 -12.76
N LEU A 146 3.74 -6.73 -13.73
CA LEU A 146 4.17 -8.00 -14.30
C LEU A 146 4.88 -8.91 -13.27
N PHE A 147 5.60 -8.33 -12.33
CA PHE A 147 6.23 -9.08 -11.26
C PHE A 147 5.20 -9.60 -10.26
N ASP A 148 4.21 -8.79 -9.87
CA ASP A 148 3.09 -9.23 -9.04
C ASP A 148 2.34 -10.40 -9.70
N GLU A 149 2.03 -10.29 -11.01
CA GLU A 149 1.39 -11.35 -11.80
C GLU A 149 2.22 -12.65 -11.78
N LEU A 150 3.54 -12.53 -11.89
CA LEU A 150 4.45 -13.67 -11.89
C LEU A 150 4.57 -14.33 -10.50
N ILE A 151 4.67 -13.52 -9.43
CA ILE A 151 4.82 -14.00 -8.05
C ILE A 151 3.52 -14.58 -7.51
N PHE A 152 2.37 -14.04 -7.94
CA PHE A 152 1.03 -14.42 -7.47
C PHE A 152 0.12 -14.90 -8.61
N SER A 153 0.64 -15.70 -9.54
CA SER A 153 -0.03 -16.09 -10.80
C SER A 153 -1.45 -16.63 -10.62
N ASP A 154 -1.68 -17.42 -9.56
CA ASP A 154 -2.97 -18.07 -9.29
C ASP A 154 -3.73 -17.41 -8.12
N HIS A 155 -3.37 -16.19 -7.77
CA HIS A 155 -3.93 -15.51 -6.61
C HIS A 155 -4.36 -14.07 -6.96
N PRO A 156 -5.43 -13.52 -6.35
CA PRO A 156 -5.89 -12.16 -6.63
C PRO A 156 -4.84 -11.05 -6.43
N LEU A 157 -3.84 -11.24 -5.56
CA LEU A 157 -2.71 -10.31 -5.40
C LEU A 157 -1.89 -10.11 -6.69
N GLY A 158 -1.87 -11.09 -7.61
CA GLY A 158 -1.18 -10.96 -8.89
C GLY A 158 -1.96 -10.18 -9.95
N ARG A 159 -3.22 -9.85 -9.70
CA ARG A 159 -4.02 -9.10 -10.66
C ARG A 159 -3.66 -7.62 -10.64
N ASN A 160 -3.61 -6.99 -11.82
CA ASN A 160 -3.43 -5.54 -11.90
C ASN A 160 -4.60 -4.82 -11.23
N ILE A 161 -4.32 -3.81 -10.40
CA ILE A 161 -5.33 -3.01 -9.69
C ILE A 161 -6.23 -2.26 -10.68
N LEU A 162 -5.67 -1.78 -11.79
CA LEU A 162 -6.41 -1.07 -12.84
C LEU A 162 -7.33 -2.01 -13.65
N GLY A 163 -7.11 -3.32 -13.59
CA GLY A 163 -7.80 -4.27 -14.43
C GLY A 163 -7.26 -4.32 -15.85
N THR A 164 -8.15 -4.60 -16.80
CA THR A 164 -7.87 -4.63 -18.25
C THR A 164 -8.87 -3.76 -19.00
N PRO A 165 -8.54 -3.26 -20.22
CA PRO A 165 -9.51 -2.53 -21.02
C PRO A 165 -10.80 -3.32 -21.27
N LYS A 166 -10.72 -4.64 -21.37
CA LYS A 166 -11.87 -5.54 -21.54
C LYS A 166 -12.74 -5.58 -20.29
N SER A 167 -12.14 -5.77 -19.11
CA SER A 167 -12.88 -5.83 -17.85
C SER A 167 -13.54 -4.49 -17.54
N VAL A 168 -12.80 -3.38 -17.63
CA VAL A 168 -13.30 -2.02 -17.37
C VAL A 168 -14.48 -1.67 -18.26
N ARG A 169 -14.40 -1.95 -19.58
CA ARG A 169 -15.53 -1.70 -20.50
C ARG A 169 -16.76 -2.55 -20.19
N SER A 170 -16.61 -3.69 -19.53
CA SER A 170 -17.74 -4.57 -19.16
C SER A 170 -18.51 -4.12 -17.92
N PHE A 171 -17.94 -3.24 -17.08
CA PHE A 171 -18.57 -2.83 -15.83
C PHE A 171 -19.88 -2.07 -16.07
N SER A 172 -20.86 -2.35 -15.22
CA SER A 172 -22.14 -1.70 -15.19
C SER A 172 -22.42 -1.14 -13.79
N ARG A 173 -23.39 -0.26 -13.66
CA ARG A 173 -23.84 0.27 -12.38
C ARG A 173 -24.12 -0.84 -11.34
N ASN A 174 -24.70 -1.95 -11.78
CA ASN A 174 -24.99 -3.08 -10.90
C ASN A 174 -23.72 -3.71 -10.32
N HIS A 175 -22.65 -3.85 -11.13
CA HIS A 175 -21.37 -4.36 -10.64
C HIS A 175 -20.80 -3.49 -9.51
N LEU A 176 -20.86 -2.14 -9.64
CA LEU A 176 -20.37 -1.21 -8.62
C LEU A 176 -21.22 -1.31 -7.34
N LEU A 177 -22.54 -1.36 -7.49
CA LEU A 177 -23.46 -1.51 -6.35
C LEU A 177 -23.28 -2.85 -5.64
N GLU A 178 -23.15 -3.95 -6.37
CA GLU A 178 -22.90 -5.28 -5.80
C GLU A 178 -21.55 -5.32 -5.04
N PHE A 179 -20.50 -4.72 -5.63
CA PHE A 179 -19.18 -4.65 -5.01
C PHE A 179 -19.21 -3.86 -3.70
N THR A 180 -19.77 -2.64 -3.72
CA THR A 180 -19.85 -1.79 -2.53
C THR A 180 -20.76 -2.39 -1.48
N THR A 181 -21.92 -2.93 -1.86
CA THR A 181 -22.84 -3.62 -0.92
C THR A 181 -22.16 -4.84 -0.27
N ARG A 182 -21.31 -5.57 -0.98
CA ARG A 182 -20.62 -6.74 -0.44
C ARG A 182 -19.45 -6.37 0.48
N LEU A 183 -18.70 -5.31 0.16
CA LEU A 183 -17.41 -5.05 0.78
C LEU A 183 -17.36 -3.82 1.69
N TYR A 184 -18.20 -2.80 1.49
CA TYR A 184 -18.24 -1.58 2.30
C TYR A 184 -19.08 -1.79 3.56
N ARG A 185 -18.71 -2.80 4.35
CA ARG A 185 -19.40 -3.20 5.58
C ARG A 185 -18.82 -2.48 6.79
N THR A 186 -19.64 -2.17 7.75
CA THR A 186 -19.27 -1.37 8.92
C THR A 186 -18.16 -2.01 9.76
N ASP A 187 -18.12 -3.35 9.85
CA ASP A 187 -17.06 -4.10 10.52
C ASP A 187 -15.72 -4.11 9.77
N ARG A 188 -15.71 -3.70 8.50
CA ARG A 188 -14.54 -3.61 7.62
C ARG A 188 -14.01 -2.20 7.47
N ILE A 189 -14.43 -1.25 8.31
CA ILE A 189 -14.07 0.15 8.17
C ILE A 189 -13.46 0.70 9.46
N VAL A 190 -12.45 1.53 9.28
CA VAL A 190 -11.86 2.38 10.33
C VAL A 190 -11.94 3.83 9.90
N LEU A 191 -12.49 4.68 10.76
CA LEU A 191 -12.53 6.13 10.62
C LEU A 191 -11.30 6.70 11.32
N ALA A 192 -10.31 7.12 10.54
CA ALA A 192 -9.04 7.64 11.04
C ALA A 192 -9.03 9.15 10.99
N THR A 193 -8.62 9.80 12.07
CA THR A 193 -8.52 11.27 12.11
C THR A 193 -7.32 11.75 12.92
N ALA A 194 -6.72 12.85 12.46
CA ALA A 194 -5.73 13.59 13.25
C ALA A 194 -6.07 15.09 13.19
N GLY A 195 -5.99 15.79 14.33
CA GLY A 195 -6.31 17.22 14.40
C GLY A 195 -6.44 17.74 15.82
N PRO A 196 -6.74 19.03 16.00
CA PRO A 196 -6.77 19.67 17.32
C PRO A 196 -8.01 19.35 18.17
N LEU A 197 -9.03 18.76 17.57
CA LEU A 197 -10.28 18.43 18.27
C LEU A 197 -10.03 17.34 19.33
N SER A 198 -10.84 17.36 20.42
CA SER A 198 -10.79 16.25 21.39
C SER A 198 -11.41 14.97 20.81
N GLY A 199 -10.96 13.81 21.29
CA GLY A 199 -11.48 12.51 20.85
C GLY A 199 -13.00 12.40 21.00
N GLU A 200 -13.57 12.89 22.10
CA GLU A 200 -15.01 12.85 22.38
C GLU A 200 -15.80 13.72 21.38
N LYS A 201 -15.22 14.87 20.96
CA LYS A 201 -15.84 15.72 19.95
C LYS A 201 -15.85 15.05 18.59
N VAL A 202 -14.73 14.41 18.22
CA VAL A 202 -14.60 13.64 16.97
C VAL A 202 -15.59 12.47 16.97
N GLU A 203 -15.64 11.67 18.04
CA GLU A 203 -16.56 10.56 18.19
C GLU A 203 -18.03 11.02 18.04
N ARG A 204 -18.40 12.13 18.67
CA ARG A 204 -19.78 12.69 18.57
C ARG A 204 -20.11 13.09 17.13
N VAL A 205 -19.16 13.69 16.40
CA VAL A 205 -19.39 14.06 14.98
C VAL A 205 -19.63 12.80 14.14
N TRP A 206 -18.76 11.82 14.25
CA TRP A 206 -18.91 10.57 13.50
C TRP A 206 -20.20 9.82 13.89
N SER A 207 -20.51 9.70 15.19
CA SER A 207 -21.74 9.06 15.66
C SER A 207 -22.98 9.68 15.03
N THR A 208 -23.07 11.01 14.97
CA THR A 208 -24.21 11.71 14.34
C THR A 208 -24.31 11.44 12.83
N LEU A 209 -23.17 11.29 12.13
CA LEU A 209 -23.14 11.09 10.68
C LEU A 209 -23.45 9.64 10.27
N PHE A 210 -23.33 8.71 11.21
CA PHE A 210 -23.57 7.28 10.97
C PHE A 210 -24.81 6.74 11.69
N ASP A 211 -25.68 7.61 12.22
CA ASP A 211 -26.86 7.22 12.99
C ASP A 211 -27.86 6.38 12.17
N ASP A 212 -27.97 6.68 10.87
CA ASP A 212 -28.86 5.97 9.95
C ASP A 212 -28.22 4.74 9.28
N ILE A 213 -26.91 4.47 9.51
CA ILE A 213 -26.22 3.35 8.89
C ILE A 213 -26.28 2.12 9.80
N LEU A 214 -27.02 1.12 9.35
CA LEU A 214 -27.22 -0.12 10.10
C LEU A 214 -25.92 -0.94 10.22
N PRO A 215 -25.79 -1.74 11.31
CA PRO A 215 -24.69 -2.67 11.46
C PRO A 215 -24.71 -3.71 10.35
N GLU A 216 -23.59 -3.86 9.67
CA GLU A 216 -23.42 -4.86 8.64
C GLU A 216 -22.11 -5.62 8.85
N ARG A 217 -22.15 -6.94 8.80
CA ARG A 217 -20.98 -7.80 8.94
C ARG A 217 -20.64 -8.50 7.65
N SER A 218 -19.35 -8.54 7.35
CA SER A 218 -18.83 -9.27 6.22
C SER A 218 -18.60 -10.74 6.57
N THR A 219 -18.94 -11.63 5.65
CA THR A 219 -18.59 -13.06 5.72
C THR A 219 -17.40 -13.39 4.82
N LEU A 220 -16.78 -12.37 4.22
CA LEU A 220 -15.69 -12.58 3.28
C LEU A 220 -14.40 -12.97 4.03
N GLU A 221 -13.90 -14.14 3.69
CA GLU A 221 -12.57 -14.61 4.09
C GLU A 221 -11.60 -14.53 2.91
N ARG A 222 -10.41 -13.99 3.14
CA ARG A 222 -9.34 -13.95 2.14
C ARG A 222 -8.64 -15.30 2.11
N LYS A 223 -8.49 -15.86 0.90
CA LYS A 223 -7.69 -17.06 0.72
C LYS A 223 -6.21 -16.71 0.82
N GLY A 224 -5.44 -17.57 1.48
CA GLY A 224 -3.98 -17.46 1.52
C GLY A 224 -3.36 -17.76 0.16
N ALA A 225 -2.23 -17.15 -0.13
CA ALA A 225 -1.45 -17.44 -1.32
C ALA A 225 -0.79 -18.81 -1.18
N GLY A 226 -1.09 -19.76 -2.08
CA GLY A 226 -0.50 -21.09 -2.11
C GLY A 226 1.03 -21.09 -2.27
N ALA A 227 1.68 -22.24 -2.42
CA ALA A 227 3.12 -22.32 -2.64
C ALA A 227 3.52 -21.63 -3.96
N HIS A 228 4.64 -20.92 -3.94
CA HIS A 228 5.23 -20.31 -5.13
C HIS A 228 6.38 -21.17 -5.67
N LYS A 229 6.48 -21.25 -7.01
CA LYS A 229 7.63 -21.82 -7.70
C LYS A 229 8.31 -20.73 -8.50
N ALA A 230 9.64 -20.71 -8.49
CA ALA A 230 10.41 -19.74 -9.26
C ALA A 230 10.03 -19.75 -10.75
N VAL A 231 9.82 -18.57 -11.30
CA VAL A 231 9.50 -18.33 -12.72
C VAL A 231 10.41 -17.25 -13.27
N HIS A 232 10.92 -17.47 -14.48
CA HIS A 232 11.74 -16.50 -15.18
C HIS A 232 11.05 -16.10 -16.47
N ALA A 233 10.81 -14.80 -16.64
CA ALA A 233 10.12 -14.26 -17.80
C ALA A 233 10.91 -13.08 -18.40
N GLN A 234 10.71 -12.88 -19.70
CA GLN A 234 11.24 -11.69 -20.40
C GLN A 234 10.25 -11.23 -21.46
N LYS A 235 10.17 -9.93 -21.64
CA LYS A 235 9.41 -9.25 -22.71
C LYS A 235 10.31 -8.20 -23.34
N GLU A 236 10.13 -7.97 -24.63
CA GLU A 236 10.81 -6.87 -25.33
C GLU A 236 10.02 -5.56 -25.13
N THR A 237 10.75 -4.44 -25.06
CA THR A 237 10.17 -3.09 -25.04
C THR A 237 10.88 -2.20 -26.06
N ALA A 238 10.16 -1.20 -26.58
CA ALA A 238 10.72 -0.21 -27.50
C ALA A 238 11.63 0.83 -26.80
N GLN A 239 11.72 0.79 -25.46
CA GLN A 239 12.53 1.70 -24.66
C GLN A 239 14.03 1.37 -24.78
N SER A 240 14.89 2.36 -24.49
CA SER A 240 16.36 2.21 -24.59
C SER A 240 16.97 1.43 -23.43
N GLN A 241 16.34 1.43 -22.25
CA GLN A 241 16.82 0.74 -21.06
C GLN A 241 16.18 -0.63 -20.88
N THR A 242 16.93 -1.55 -20.28
CA THR A 242 16.40 -2.80 -19.75
C THR A 242 16.03 -2.61 -18.29
N HIS A 243 14.80 -2.96 -17.96
CA HIS A 243 14.31 -3.02 -16.58
C HIS A 243 14.27 -4.46 -16.12
N CYS A 244 14.61 -4.70 -14.86
CA CYS A 244 14.61 -6.04 -14.28
C CYS A 244 14.10 -6.00 -12.85
N ILE A 245 13.28 -7.00 -12.48
CA ILE A 245 13.03 -7.35 -11.08
C ILE A 245 13.47 -8.79 -10.85
N LEU A 246 14.24 -8.99 -9.80
CA LEU A 246 14.61 -10.28 -9.24
C LEU A 246 14.06 -10.36 -7.83
N GLY A 247 13.25 -11.37 -7.51
CA GLY A 247 12.65 -11.43 -6.17
C GLY A 247 11.89 -12.71 -5.87
N ASN A 248 11.16 -12.70 -4.77
CA ASN A 248 10.46 -13.85 -4.23
C ASN A 248 9.25 -13.41 -3.39
N ARG A 249 8.42 -14.35 -2.99
CA ARG A 249 7.52 -14.14 -1.85
C ARG A 249 8.33 -13.97 -0.57
N ALA A 250 7.77 -13.19 0.33
CA ALA A 250 8.36 -12.89 1.63
C ALA A 250 7.30 -12.99 2.72
N PHE A 251 7.66 -12.64 3.94
CA PHE A 251 6.77 -12.69 5.09
C PHE A 251 5.59 -11.74 4.96
N GLY A 252 4.42 -12.18 5.36
CA GLY A 252 3.25 -11.32 5.55
C GLY A 252 3.42 -10.36 6.72
N GLY A 253 2.59 -9.32 6.75
CA GLY A 253 2.66 -8.31 7.80
C GLY A 253 2.35 -8.82 9.21
N GLU A 254 1.63 -9.93 9.32
CA GLU A 254 1.28 -10.56 10.60
C GLU A 254 2.31 -11.60 11.08
N GLU A 255 3.28 -11.95 10.23
CA GLU A 255 4.31 -12.92 10.57
C GLU A 255 5.43 -12.33 11.46
N ASP A 256 5.93 -13.11 12.40
CA ASP A 256 6.93 -12.67 13.38
C ASP A 256 8.21 -12.13 12.74
N HIS A 257 8.65 -12.72 11.63
CA HIS A 257 9.87 -12.32 10.91
C HIS A 257 9.71 -11.10 9.99
N SER A 258 8.51 -10.56 9.84
CA SER A 258 8.25 -9.41 8.95
C SER A 258 9.12 -8.20 9.29
N LEU A 259 9.30 -7.87 10.58
CA LEU A 259 10.12 -6.74 11.03
C LEU A 259 11.62 -6.99 10.82
N ALA A 260 12.09 -8.20 11.06
CA ALA A 260 13.48 -8.60 10.79
C ALA A 260 13.79 -8.54 9.29
N PHE A 261 12.85 -8.99 8.46
CA PHE A 261 12.99 -8.90 7.02
C PHE A 261 12.93 -7.45 6.52
N HIS A 262 12.11 -6.60 7.10
CA HIS A 262 12.11 -5.16 6.81
C HIS A 262 13.48 -4.52 7.09
N LEU A 263 14.10 -4.84 8.23
CA LEU A 263 15.46 -4.39 8.56
C LEU A 263 16.49 -4.92 7.54
N LEU A 264 16.41 -6.20 7.16
CA LEU A 264 17.29 -6.81 6.17
C LEU A 264 17.14 -6.16 4.79
N ASN A 265 15.92 -5.91 4.35
CA ASN A 265 15.62 -5.21 3.09
C ASN A 265 16.19 -3.79 3.08
N ASN A 266 16.08 -3.07 4.20
CA ASN A 266 16.66 -1.73 4.34
C ASN A 266 18.20 -1.75 4.20
N ILE A 267 18.87 -2.75 4.79
CA ILE A 267 20.31 -2.94 4.66
C ILE A 267 20.70 -3.24 3.20
N LEU A 268 19.93 -4.07 2.51
CA LEU A 268 20.21 -4.49 1.15
C LEU A 268 20.09 -3.33 0.16
N GLY A 269 18.92 -2.71 0.07
CA GLY A 269 18.61 -1.73 -0.97
C GLY A 269 17.49 -0.76 -0.60
N GLY A 270 17.32 -0.47 0.72
CA GLY A 270 16.33 0.49 1.20
C GLY A 270 16.57 1.93 0.74
N PRO A 271 15.77 2.90 1.18
CA PRO A 271 15.71 4.26 0.60
C PRO A 271 16.94 5.15 0.86
N THR A 272 17.99 4.61 1.47
CA THR A 272 19.18 5.35 1.85
C THR A 272 20.35 5.13 0.88
N MET A 273 21.18 6.16 0.69
CA MET A 273 22.33 6.08 -0.22
C MET A 273 23.43 5.12 0.24
N ASN A 274 23.48 4.77 1.53
CA ASN A 274 24.50 3.90 2.11
C ASN A 274 24.10 2.41 2.16
N ASN A 275 23.01 2.04 1.50
CA ASN A 275 22.63 0.64 1.38
C ASN A 275 23.63 -0.16 0.52
N ARG A 276 23.64 -1.49 0.67
CA ARG A 276 24.64 -2.36 0.04
C ARG A 276 24.59 -2.32 -1.49
N LEU A 277 23.39 -2.37 -2.08
CA LEU A 277 23.23 -2.35 -3.53
C LEU A 277 23.74 -1.04 -4.12
N ASN A 278 23.37 0.10 -3.52
CA ASN A 278 23.82 1.40 -4.00
C ASN A 278 25.35 1.51 -3.96
N LEU A 279 25.97 1.24 -2.80
CA LEU A 279 27.42 1.39 -2.64
C LEU A 279 28.22 0.42 -3.51
N ARG A 280 27.76 -0.82 -3.65
CA ARG A 280 28.54 -1.88 -4.28
C ARG A 280 28.28 -2.05 -5.78
N ILE A 281 27.16 -1.54 -6.30
CA ILE A 281 26.78 -1.66 -7.72
C ILE A 281 26.74 -0.29 -8.37
N ARG A 282 25.95 0.65 -7.86
CA ARG A 282 25.79 1.97 -8.44
C ARG A 282 27.05 2.81 -8.28
N GLU A 283 27.51 3.06 -7.07
CA GLU A 283 28.65 3.93 -6.78
C GLU A 283 29.96 3.33 -7.30
N ARG A 284 30.14 2.02 -7.14
CA ARG A 284 31.39 1.37 -7.50
C ARG A 284 31.59 1.15 -9.00
N PHE A 285 30.52 0.86 -9.73
CA PHE A 285 30.61 0.43 -11.13
C PHE A 285 29.86 1.33 -12.11
N GLY A 286 28.97 2.21 -11.67
CA GLY A 286 28.18 3.08 -12.52
C GLY A 286 27.24 2.35 -13.50
N LEU A 287 26.83 1.11 -13.19
CA LEU A 287 26.10 0.25 -14.12
C LEU A 287 24.61 0.57 -14.19
N THR A 288 24.08 1.25 -13.20
CA THR A 288 22.64 1.55 -13.07
C THR A 288 22.45 2.88 -12.38
N TYR A 289 21.43 3.63 -12.82
CA TYR A 289 21.03 4.86 -12.15
C TYR A 289 19.95 4.59 -11.09
N HIS A 290 19.02 3.69 -11.41
CA HIS A 290 17.95 3.30 -10.50
C HIS A 290 18.17 1.86 -10.04
N LEU A 291 18.29 1.68 -8.73
CA LEU A 291 18.51 0.38 -8.10
C LEU A 291 17.98 0.42 -6.68
N GLU A 292 16.97 -0.38 -6.39
CA GLU A 292 16.35 -0.45 -5.08
C GLU A 292 15.93 -1.87 -4.72
N SER A 293 15.75 -2.12 -3.44
CA SER A 293 15.09 -3.33 -2.93
C SER A 293 13.80 -2.92 -2.22
N PHE A 294 12.68 -3.48 -2.67
CA PHE A 294 11.38 -3.21 -2.12
C PHE A 294 10.84 -4.43 -1.35
N TYR A 295 10.00 -4.17 -0.37
CA TYR A 295 9.28 -5.19 0.38
C TYR A 295 7.88 -4.68 0.71
N THR A 296 6.88 -5.37 0.20
CA THR A 296 5.46 -5.08 0.41
C THR A 296 4.83 -6.20 1.22
N PRO A 297 4.65 -6.04 2.53
CA PRO A 297 3.95 -7.00 3.36
C PRO A 297 2.43 -6.83 3.19
N TYR A 298 1.78 -7.82 2.58
CA TYR A 298 0.32 -8.00 2.68
C TYR A 298 -0.02 -8.68 4.00
N THR A 299 -1.30 -8.85 4.29
CA THR A 299 -1.74 -9.40 5.59
C THR A 299 -1.06 -10.75 5.91
N ASP A 300 -1.07 -11.70 4.98
CA ASP A 300 -0.66 -13.11 5.16
C ASP A 300 0.53 -13.55 4.30
N VAL A 301 1.06 -12.71 3.45
CA VAL A 301 2.20 -12.97 2.57
C VAL A 301 2.86 -11.67 2.19
N GLY A 302 4.16 -11.67 1.91
CA GLY A 302 4.85 -10.50 1.36
C GLY A 302 5.30 -10.70 -0.07
N CYS A 303 5.54 -9.59 -0.77
CA CYS A 303 6.25 -9.52 -2.03
C CYS A 303 7.57 -8.78 -1.82
N TRP A 304 8.67 -9.35 -2.26
CA TRP A 304 9.98 -8.73 -2.20
C TRP A 304 10.71 -8.82 -3.54
N GLY A 305 11.44 -7.77 -3.88
CA GLY A 305 12.28 -7.79 -5.06
C GLY A 305 13.38 -6.73 -5.05
N VAL A 306 14.35 -6.93 -5.93
CA VAL A 306 15.36 -5.95 -6.31
C VAL A 306 15.02 -5.49 -7.72
N TYR A 307 14.66 -4.23 -7.85
CA TYR A 307 14.42 -3.56 -9.12
C TYR A 307 15.67 -2.77 -9.56
N PHE A 308 15.98 -2.81 -10.84
CA PHE A 308 16.94 -1.92 -11.44
C PHE A 308 16.63 -1.62 -12.91
N SER A 309 17.10 -0.46 -13.39
CA SER A 309 17.18 -0.14 -14.81
C SER A 309 18.61 0.09 -15.23
N THR A 310 18.97 -0.39 -16.41
CA THR A 310 20.35 -0.33 -16.93
C THR A 310 20.39 -0.37 -18.46
N GLU A 311 21.54 -0.04 -19.05
CA GLU A 311 21.76 -0.29 -20.47
C GLU A 311 21.66 -1.80 -20.77
N PRO A 312 21.12 -2.20 -21.95
CA PRO A 312 20.87 -3.60 -22.28
C PRO A 312 22.07 -4.52 -22.10
N GLY A 313 23.26 -4.08 -22.45
CA GLY A 313 24.52 -4.87 -22.33
C GLY A 313 24.99 -5.10 -20.89
N HIS A 314 24.44 -4.41 -19.91
CA HIS A 314 24.89 -4.47 -18.52
C HIS A 314 23.99 -5.32 -17.62
N SER A 315 22.79 -5.68 -18.05
CA SER A 315 21.78 -6.34 -17.22
C SER A 315 22.27 -7.62 -16.53
N GLU A 316 22.91 -8.51 -17.26
CA GLU A 316 23.44 -9.76 -16.73
C GLU A 316 24.56 -9.55 -15.69
N ARG A 317 25.34 -8.48 -15.86
CA ARG A 317 26.38 -8.11 -14.90
C ARG A 317 25.76 -7.60 -13.60
N VAL A 318 24.73 -6.75 -13.69
CA VAL A 318 24.01 -6.24 -12.52
C VAL A 318 23.38 -7.41 -11.75
N VAL A 319 22.70 -8.33 -12.42
CA VAL A 319 22.09 -9.52 -11.78
C VAL A 319 23.14 -10.36 -11.05
N ARG A 320 24.31 -10.63 -11.67
CA ARG A 320 25.39 -11.36 -10.97
C ARG A 320 25.86 -10.64 -9.71
N LEU A 321 25.93 -9.31 -9.74
CA LEU A 321 26.32 -8.51 -8.57
C LEU A 321 25.24 -8.53 -7.49
N VAL A 322 23.95 -8.47 -7.85
CA VAL A 322 22.83 -8.63 -6.92
C VAL A 322 22.91 -10.01 -6.26
N HIS A 323 23.03 -11.10 -7.03
CA HIS A 323 23.18 -12.45 -6.48
C HIS A 323 24.37 -12.56 -5.52
N LYS A 324 25.47 -11.88 -5.80
CA LYS A 324 26.63 -11.85 -4.90
C LYS A 324 26.28 -11.22 -3.54
N GLU A 325 25.55 -10.09 -3.55
CA GLU A 325 25.11 -9.43 -2.32
C GLU A 325 24.13 -10.29 -1.52
N LEU A 326 23.16 -10.93 -2.19
CA LEU A 326 22.22 -11.86 -1.56
C LEU A 326 22.96 -13.05 -0.94
N LYS A 327 23.94 -13.61 -1.65
CA LYS A 327 24.79 -14.70 -1.14
C LYS A 327 25.56 -14.29 0.11
N GLU A 328 26.19 -13.10 0.10
CA GLU A 328 26.92 -12.60 1.29
C GLU A 328 26.00 -12.44 2.51
N LEU A 329 24.74 -11.98 2.32
CA LEU A 329 23.77 -11.84 3.41
C LEU A 329 23.28 -13.21 3.93
N ARG A 330 23.25 -14.24 3.09
CA ARG A 330 22.89 -15.61 3.48
C ARG A 330 24.02 -16.39 4.17
N GLU A 331 25.27 -16.08 3.85
CA GLU A 331 26.43 -16.86 4.32
C GLU A 331 27.15 -16.20 5.50
N ARG A 332 26.98 -14.90 5.69
CA ARG A 332 27.74 -14.13 6.68
C ARG A 332 26.84 -13.29 7.57
N ALA A 333 26.82 -13.59 8.84
CA ALA A 333 26.15 -12.77 9.82
C ALA A 333 26.74 -11.34 9.86
N LEU A 334 25.89 -10.36 10.08
CA LEU A 334 26.32 -8.97 10.22
C LEU A 334 27.18 -8.78 11.47
N GLY A 335 28.26 -8.00 11.34
CA GLY A 335 29.04 -7.58 12.51
C GLY A 335 28.23 -6.65 13.42
N THR A 336 28.58 -6.64 14.71
CA THR A 336 27.87 -5.89 15.76
C THR A 336 27.68 -4.42 15.41
N LEU A 337 28.70 -3.75 14.87
CA LEU A 337 28.61 -2.35 14.51
C LEU A 337 27.68 -2.11 13.30
N GLN A 338 27.72 -3.01 12.31
CA GLN A 338 26.82 -2.92 11.14
C GLN A 338 25.37 -3.08 11.54
N LEU A 339 25.06 -4.10 12.37
CA LEU A 339 23.72 -4.34 12.88
C LEU A 339 23.22 -3.16 13.72
N SER A 340 24.06 -2.63 14.64
CA SER A 340 23.67 -1.49 15.47
C SER A 340 23.35 -0.25 14.63
N ARG A 341 24.14 0.04 13.57
CA ARG A 341 23.87 1.16 12.66
C ARG A 341 22.59 0.96 11.86
N ALA A 342 22.35 -0.24 11.34
CA ALA A 342 21.14 -0.55 10.60
C ALA A 342 19.87 -0.40 11.44
N LYS A 343 19.89 -0.88 12.69
CA LYS A 343 18.78 -0.70 13.65
C LYS A 343 18.48 0.78 13.87
N LYS A 344 19.48 1.58 14.23
CA LYS A 344 19.32 3.03 14.42
C LYS A 344 18.76 3.73 13.19
N GLN A 345 19.16 3.30 12.00
CA GLN A 345 18.69 3.85 10.75
C GLN A 345 17.19 3.59 10.54
N VAL A 346 16.74 2.35 10.71
CA VAL A 346 15.32 1.99 10.60
C VAL A 346 14.49 2.65 11.69
N GLN A 347 14.97 2.67 12.94
CA GLN A 347 14.31 3.38 14.04
C GLN A 347 14.12 4.87 13.73
N GLY A 348 15.18 5.53 13.21
CA GLY A 348 15.11 6.93 12.77
C GLY A 348 14.09 7.16 11.65
N GLN A 349 14.07 6.29 10.64
CA GLN A 349 13.10 6.37 9.53
C GLN A 349 11.66 6.22 10.04
N ILE A 350 11.40 5.25 10.91
CA ILE A 350 10.07 5.04 11.50
C ILE A 350 9.66 6.26 12.34
N ALA A 351 10.58 6.81 13.15
CA ALA A 351 10.30 8.00 13.97
C ALA A 351 9.98 9.22 13.09
N LEU A 352 10.76 9.47 12.03
CA LEU A 352 10.53 10.56 11.09
C LEU A 352 9.20 10.42 10.35
N ALA A 353 8.81 9.20 9.95
CA ALA A 353 7.52 8.95 9.31
C ALA A 353 6.32 9.25 10.23
N GLN A 354 6.53 9.25 11.55
CA GLN A 354 5.48 9.59 12.53
C GLN A 354 5.22 11.09 12.70
N GLU A 355 6.08 11.97 12.16
CA GLU A 355 5.92 13.43 12.24
C GLU A 355 4.70 13.91 11.42
N ASN A 356 4.40 13.25 10.30
CA ASN A 356 3.17 13.53 9.55
C ASN A 356 1.98 12.85 10.23
N ALA A 357 1.12 13.63 10.86
CA ALA A 357 -0.01 13.14 11.63
C ALA A 357 -1.03 12.36 10.79
N GLY A 358 -1.28 12.78 9.54
CA GLY A 358 -2.17 12.07 8.63
C GLY A 358 -1.64 10.68 8.26
N SER A 359 -0.36 10.60 7.88
CA SER A 359 0.33 9.32 7.58
C SER A 359 0.40 8.41 8.81
N SER A 360 0.69 9.00 9.97
CA SER A 360 0.78 8.28 11.26
C SER A 360 -0.56 7.63 11.64
N VAL A 361 -1.64 8.41 11.66
CA VAL A 361 -2.97 7.88 12.01
C VAL A 361 -3.49 6.91 10.94
N GLY A 362 -3.20 7.15 9.67
CA GLY A 362 -3.55 6.24 8.57
C GLY A 362 -2.86 4.88 8.69
N SER A 363 -1.56 4.86 9.01
CA SER A 363 -0.81 3.62 9.25
C SER A 363 -1.35 2.85 10.48
N ALA A 364 -1.61 3.56 11.58
CA ALA A 364 -2.20 2.96 12.78
C ALA A 364 -3.61 2.41 12.51
N ALA A 365 -4.41 3.11 11.70
CA ALA A 365 -5.74 2.66 11.33
C ALA A 365 -5.72 1.42 10.42
N ARG A 366 -4.77 1.31 9.48
CA ARG A 366 -4.59 0.07 8.70
C ARG A 366 -4.16 -1.08 9.61
N SER A 367 -3.26 -0.85 10.57
CA SER A 367 -2.90 -1.86 11.57
C SER A 367 -4.13 -2.33 12.35
N LEU A 368 -4.96 -1.40 12.83
CA LEU A 368 -6.22 -1.71 13.51
C LEU A 368 -7.20 -2.46 12.59
N LEU A 369 -7.28 -2.09 11.31
CA LEU A 369 -8.18 -2.67 10.33
C LEU A 369 -7.82 -4.13 10.01
N HIS A 370 -6.53 -4.39 9.76
CA HIS A 370 -6.05 -5.69 9.31
C HIS A 370 -5.71 -6.62 10.47
N ARG A 371 -5.06 -6.11 11.54
CA ARG A 371 -4.57 -6.90 12.69
C ARG A 371 -5.46 -6.84 13.93
N GLY A 372 -6.46 -5.95 13.94
CA GLY A 372 -7.30 -5.72 15.13
C GLY A 372 -6.60 -4.98 16.28
N SER A 373 -5.32 -4.61 16.13
CA SER A 373 -4.52 -3.96 17.15
C SER A 373 -3.57 -2.91 16.56
N ILE A 374 -3.11 -2.01 17.41
CA ILE A 374 -2.08 -1.01 17.09
C ILE A 374 -0.90 -1.26 18.00
N GLU A 375 0.25 -1.55 17.43
CA GLU A 375 1.50 -1.71 18.17
C GLU A 375 2.06 -0.32 18.51
N PRO A 376 2.32 0.00 19.79
CA PRO A 376 2.97 1.23 20.19
C PRO A 376 4.36 1.38 19.59
N LEU A 377 4.76 2.62 19.27
CA LEU A 377 6.06 2.90 18.67
C LEU A 377 7.22 2.36 19.52
N GLU A 378 7.11 2.49 20.84
CA GLU A 378 8.11 2.02 21.79
C GLU A 378 8.30 0.50 21.70
N GLN A 379 7.23 -0.26 21.52
CA GLN A 379 7.29 -1.72 21.34
C GLN A 379 7.94 -2.09 20.00
N ILE A 380 7.63 -1.36 18.94
CA ILE A 380 8.30 -1.55 17.63
C ILE A 380 9.81 -1.31 17.79
N MET A 381 10.20 -0.21 18.46
CA MET A 381 11.62 0.10 18.72
C MET A 381 12.32 -1.00 19.53
N GLU A 382 11.67 -1.49 20.59
CA GLU A 382 12.19 -2.60 21.39
C GLU A 382 12.33 -3.90 20.58
N ARG A 383 11.36 -4.21 19.72
CA ARG A 383 11.45 -5.37 18.81
C ARG A 383 12.64 -5.23 17.87
N ILE A 384 12.84 -4.05 17.26
CA ILE A 384 14.01 -3.79 16.41
C ILE A 384 15.31 -4.00 17.20
N ASP A 385 15.38 -3.53 18.46
CA ASP A 385 16.56 -3.71 19.30
C ASP A 385 16.86 -5.18 19.63
N ARG A 386 15.84 -6.03 19.70
CA ARG A 386 15.98 -7.47 19.94
C ARG A 386 16.42 -8.29 18.75
N ILE A 387 16.23 -7.79 17.52
CA ILE A 387 16.63 -8.52 16.29
C ILE A 387 18.13 -8.86 16.38
N SER A 388 18.47 -10.12 16.20
CA SER A 388 19.85 -10.60 16.23
C SER A 388 20.44 -10.75 14.83
N ALA A 389 21.79 -10.81 14.74
CA ALA A 389 22.45 -11.10 13.48
C ALA A 389 22.14 -12.52 12.96
N THR A 390 21.88 -13.46 13.87
CA THR A 390 21.46 -14.84 13.54
C THR A 390 20.08 -14.85 12.92
N GLU A 391 19.13 -14.14 13.52
CA GLU A 391 17.77 -13.99 12.98
C GLU A 391 17.79 -13.39 11.58
N LEU A 392 18.59 -12.33 11.33
CA LEU A 392 18.74 -11.77 9.97
C LEU A 392 19.34 -12.77 8.98
N LEU A 393 20.24 -13.63 9.41
CA LEU A 393 20.81 -14.69 8.60
C LEU A 393 19.76 -15.76 8.25
N GLU A 394 18.91 -16.13 9.21
CA GLU A 394 17.80 -17.07 9.02
C GLU A 394 16.77 -16.53 8.01
N VAL A 395 16.32 -15.30 8.20
CA VAL A 395 15.37 -14.63 7.28
C VAL A 395 15.98 -14.49 5.87
N ALA A 396 17.28 -14.15 5.78
CA ALA A 396 17.99 -14.08 4.50
C ALA A 396 18.00 -15.44 3.78
N ASN A 397 18.24 -16.53 4.49
CA ASN A 397 18.23 -17.88 3.91
C ASN A 397 16.85 -18.33 3.45
N GLN A 398 15.78 -17.88 4.12
CA GLN A 398 14.43 -18.20 3.70
C GLN A 398 14.00 -17.46 2.43
N VAL A 399 14.24 -16.14 2.37
CA VAL A 399 13.71 -15.31 1.26
C VAL A 399 14.66 -15.25 0.07
N PHE A 400 15.99 -15.22 0.31
CA PHE A 400 16.99 -15.09 -0.74
C PHE A 400 17.51 -16.43 -1.28
N GLU A 401 16.77 -17.52 -1.06
CA GLU A 401 17.14 -18.84 -1.59
C GLU A 401 17.20 -18.81 -3.13
N PRO A 402 18.38 -19.07 -3.75
CA PRO A 402 18.56 -18.88 -5.19
C PRO A 402 17.57 -19.64 -6.08
N THR A 403 17.17 -20.84 -5.65
CA THR A 403 16.23 -21.69 -6.40
C THR A 403 14.77 -21.24 -6.31
N ALA A 404 14.46 -20.33 -5.38
CA ALA A 404 13.12 -19.75 -5.20
C ALA A 404 12.98 -18.36 -5.85
N LEU A 405 14.07 -17.77 -6.31
CA LEU A 405 14.05 -16.43 -6.90
C LEU A 405 13.42 -16.46 -8.30
N SER A 406 12.42 -15.66 -8.49
CA SER A 406 11.82 -15.35 -9.79
C SER A 406 12.43 -14.10 -10.41
N SER A 407 12.37 -13.97 -11.73
CA SER A 407 12.82 -12.76 -12.41
C SER A 407 11.94 -12.41 -13.60
N ILE A 408 11.78 -11.09 -13.80
CA ILE A 408 11.17 -10.53 -15.00
C ILE A 408 12.09 -9.48 -15.61
N TYR A 409 12.24 -9.53 -16.94
CA TYR A 409 12.96 -8.53 -17.72
C TYR A 409 12.02 -7.86 -18.72
N LEU A 410 12.06 -6.53 -18.77
CA LEU A 410 11.64 -5.75 -19.92
C LEU A 410 12.91 -5.33 -20.65
N ARG A 411 13.24 -6.03 -21.75
CA ARG A 411 14.49 -5.81 -22.49
C ARG A 411 14.33 -4.65 -23.43
N GLY A 412 15.10 -3.59 -23.17
CA GLY A 412 15.21 -2.44 -24.07
C GLY A 412 15.95 -2.78 -25.34
N GLN A 413 15.57 -2.12 -26.44
CA GLN A 413 16.30 -2.13 -27.70
C GLN A 413 17.48 -1.17 -27.52
N GLY A 414 18.72 -1.69 -27.45
CA GLY A 414 19.92 -0.84 -27.37
C GLY A 414 19.94 0.17 -28.50
N SER A 415 20.49 1.35 -28.23
CA SER A 415 20.77 2.34 -29.29
C SER A 415 21.64 1.67 -30.35
N THR A 416 21.10 1.49 -31.55
CA THR A 416 21.85 1.06 -32.74
C THR A 416 22.87 2.12 -33.13
#